data_9b86234a729fbe86e0d9169bac4516fd
#
_entry.id   9b86234a729fbe86e0d9169bac4516fd
#
_cell.length_a   1.000
_cell.length_b   1.000
_cell.length_c   1.000
_cell.angle_alpha   90.00
_cell.angle_beta   90.00
_cell.angle_gamma   90.00
#
_symmetry.space_group_name_H-M   'P 1'
#
loop_
_entity.id
_entity.type
_entity.pdbx_description
1 polymer ?
#
loop_
_entity_poly.entity_id
_entity_poly.type
_entity_poly.pdbx_seq_one_letter_code
_entity_poly.pdbx_strand_id
1 'polypeptide(L)'
;MKFRAPLILLIVDFALASLATAQTAERKPEGYDASVPKPTLTEVAYGDHERHVLDFWKADSDRPTPVVLVIHGGGWNGGSKERLHRFAEPNALLAAGISIVAINYRYVSQAVDAGIEPPVKAPLHDAARALQFIRSKADEWGLDKRRIGAAGGSA
;
A
#
# COMPACT_ATOMS: atom_id res chain seq x y z
N MET A 1 64.54 -41.42 -35.55
CA MET A 1 63.89 -41.10 -34.30
C MET A 1 62.74 -40.14 -34.58
N LYS A 2 61.49 -40.63 -34.44
CA LYS A 2 60.28 -39.79 -34.70
C LYS A 2 59.68 -39.51 -33.34
N PHE A 3 59.76 -38.24 -32.88
CA PHE A 3 59.09 -37.80 -31.66
C PHE A 3 57.61 -37.51 -31.97
N ARG A 4 56.72 -38.25 -31.30
CA ARG A 4 55.28 -37.98 -31.26
C ARG A 4 54.99 -37.09 -30.05
N ALA A 5 54.53 -35.91 -30.27
CA ALA A 5 54.00 -35.05 -29.21
C ALA A 5 52.57 -35.52 -28.79
N PRO A 6 52.22 -35.49 -27.51
CA PRO A 6 50.86 -35.82 -27.08
C PRO A 6 49.93 -34.62 -27.29
N LEU A 7 48.78 -34.91 -27.88
CA LEU A 7 47.67 -33.96 -28.04
C LEU A 7 46.99 -33.80 -26.66
N ILE A 8 47.14 -32.63 -26.06
CA ILE A 8 46.41 -32.25 -24.83
C ILE A 8 45.03 -31.77 -25.25
N LEU A 9 44.00 -32.56 -24.95
CA LEU A 9 42.60 -32.20 -25.13
C LEU A 9 42.18 -31.32 -23.96
N LEU A 10 42.02 -30.01 -24.20
CA LEU A 10 41.50 -29.08 -23.21
C LEU A 10 39.99 -29.17 -23.23
N ILE A 11 39.42 -29.84 -22.21
CA ILE A 11 37.97 -29.84 -21.98
C ILE A 11 37.63 -28.53 -21.28
N VAL A 12 36.95 -27.64 -22.01
CA VAL A 12 36.38 -26.41 -21.43
C VAL A 12 34.98 -26.76 -20.95
N ASP A 13 34.81 -26.98 -19.62
CA ASP A 13 33.52 -27.09 -19.00
C ASP A 13 32.80 -25.74 -19.04
N PHE A 14 31.81 -25.65 -19.89
CA PHE A 14 30.87 -24.54 -19.93
C PHE A 14 29.85 -24.75 -18.79
N ALA A 15 30.15 -24.21 -17.61
CA ALA A 15 29.16 -24.10 -16.55
C ALA A 15 28.04 -23.13 -17.01
N LEU A 16 26.90 -23.68 -17.43
CA LEU A 16 25.67 -22.91 -17.58
C LEU A 16 25.24 -22.41 -16.21
N ALA A 17 25.56 -21.15 -15.91
CA ALA A 17 24.96 -20.44 -14.82
C ALA A 17 23.47 -20.22 -15.15
N SER A 18 22.60 -21.05 -14.58
CA SER A 18 21.16 -20.77 -14.55
C SER A 18 20.92 -19.45 -13.82
N LEU A 19 20.65 -18.38 -14.58
CA LEU A 19 20.03 -17.19 -14.04
C LEU A 19 18.61 -17.59 -13.56
N ALA A 20 18.50 -17.89 -12.29
CA ALA A 20 17.19 -17.92 -11.63
C ALA A 20 16.64 -16.50 -11.64
N THR A 21 15.80 -16.20 -12.62
CA THR A 21 14.92 -15.04 -12.57
C THR A 21 14.00 -15.25 -11.37
N ALA A 22 14.27 -14.54 -10.29
CA ALA A 22 13.33 -14.39 -9.19
C ALA A 22 12.10 -13.68 -9.78
N GLN A 23 11.12 -14.46 -10.24
CA GLN A 23 9.78 -13.97 -10.49
C GLN A 23 9.27 -13.47 -9.15
N THR A 24 9.25 -12.15 -8.97
CA THR A 24 8.39 -11.50 -7.99
C THR A 24 6.97 -11.88 -8.38
N ALA A 25 6.45 -12.96 -7.77
CA ALA A 25 5.06 -13.31 -7.92
C ALA A 25 4.25 -12.06 -7.52
N GLU A 26 3.57 -11.45 -8.47
CA GLU A 26 2.56 -10.44 -8.20
C GLU A 26 1.62 -11.04 -7.17
N ARG A 27 1.75 -10.58 -5.93
CA ARG A 27 0.89 -11.04 -4.85
C ARG A 27 -0.50 -10.50 -5.18
N LYS A 28 -1.42 -11.42 -5.57
CA LYS A 28 -2.83 -11.11 -5.78
C LYS A 28 -3.29 -10.16 -4.67
N PRO A 29 -4.01 -9.06 -4.99
CA PRO A 29 -4.50 -8.14 -3.97
C PRO A 29 -5.19 -8.93 -2.85
N GLU A 30 -4.74 -8.77 -1.62
CA GLU A 30 -5.43 -9.32 -0.44
C GLU A 30 -6.81 -8.65 -0.41
N GLY A 31 -7.89 -9.42 -0.41
CA GLY A 31 -9.21 -8.88 -0.14
C GLY A 31 -9.34 -8.48 1.34
N TYR A 32 -10.37 -7.72 1.69
CA TYR A 32 -10.69 -7.43 3.07
C TYR A 32 -11.01 -8.72 3.84
N ASP A 33 -10.66 -8.74 5.13
CA ASP A 33 -11.13 -9.77 6.05
C ASP A 33 -12.67 -9.83 6.05
N ALA A 34 -13.23 -11.02 6.24
CA ALA A 34 -14.68 -11.23 6.21
C ALA A 34 -15.45 -10.43 7.28
N SER A 35 -14.78 -9.99 8.34
CA SER A 35 -15.37 -9.13 9.39
C SER A 35 -15.49 -7.66 8.95
N VAL A 36 -14.78 -7.23 7.90
CA VAL A 36 -14.81 -5.85 7.41
C VAL A 36 -16.04 -5.67 6.53
N PRO A 37 -16.92 -4.70 6.81
CA PRO A 37 -18.09 -4.45 5.97
C PRO A 37 -17.65 -3.93 4.59
N LYS A 38 -18.54 -4.07 3.60
CA LYS A 38 -18.29 -3.60 2.25
C LYS A 38 -18.10 -2.07 2.25
N PRO A 39 -17.04 -1.53 1.60
CA PRO A 39 -16.85 -0.08 1.47
C PRO A 39 -18.02 0.60 0.74
N THR A 40 -18.28 1.84 1.07
CA THR A 40 -19.21 2.72 0.34
C THR A 40 -18.61 3.14 -1.01
N LEU A 41 -17.31 3.45 -1.03
CA LEU A 41 -16.53 3.74 -2.23
C LEU A 41 -15.25 2.92 -2.21
N THR A 42 -14.82 2.42 -3.37
CA THR A 42 -13.62 1.61 -3.53
C THR A 42 -12.68 2.23 -4.57
N GLU A 43 -11.38 2.02 -4.38
CA GLU A 43 -10.33 2.41 -5.36
C GLU A 43 -10.40 3.88 -5.79
N VAL A 44 -10.79 4.77 -4.86
CA VAL A 44 -10.85 6.21 -5.14
C VAL A 44 -9.43 6.76 -5.21
N ALA A 45 -9.05 7.30 -6.37
CA ALA A 45 -7.74 7.90 -6.56
C ALA A 45 -7.64 9.23 -5.80
N TYR A 46 -6.59 9.40 -4.99
CA TYR A 46 -6.25 10.64 -4.30
C TYR A 46 -4.97 11.32 -4.83
N GLY A 47 -4.41 10.77 -5.92
CA GLY A 47 -3.23 11.27 -6.63
C GLY A 47 -2.92 10.42 -7.86
N ASP A 48 -1.81 10.70 -8.54
CA ASP A 48 -1.50 10.18 -9.87
C ASP A 48 -0.75 8.84 -9.87
N HIS A 49 -0.32 8.34 -8.70
CA HIS A 49 0.40 7.07 -8.60
C HIS A 49 -0.58 5.91 -8.39
N GLU A 50 -0.30 4.73 -8.94
CA GLU A 50 -1.14 3.53 -8.80
C GLU A 50 -1.51 3.19 -7.34
N ARG A 51 -0.61 3.49 -6.39
CA ARG A 51 -0.87 3.31 -4.96
C ARG A 51 -1.56 4.50 -4.30
N HIS A 52 -1.86 5.57 -5.01
CA HIS A 52 -2.65 6.68 -4.47
C HIS A 52 -4.15 6.38 -4.55
N VAL A 53 -4.56 5.27 -3.93
CA VAL A 53 -5.94 4.83 -3.86
C VAL A 53 -6.39 4.64 -2.43
N LEU A 54 -7.67 4.87 -2.19
CA LEU A 54 -8.31 4.69 -0.90
C LEU A 54 -9.68 4.03 -1.04
N ASP A 55 -10.13 3.42 0.06
CA ASP A 55 -11.50 2.97 0.20
C ASP A 55 -12.16 3.74 1.36
N PHE A 56 -13.47 3.98 1.23
CA PHE A 56 -14.25 4.79 2.14
C PHE A 56 -15.48 4.03 2.64
N TRP A 57 -15.71 4.09 3.94
CA TRP A 57 -16.91 3.61 4.62
C TRP A 57 -17.61 4.80 5.27
N LYS A 58 -18.81 5.09 4.81
CA LYS A 58 -19.64 6.14 5.41
C LYS A 58 -20.43 5.56 6.59
N ALA A 59 -20.31 6.18 7.76
CA ALA A 59 -21.22 5.91 8.87
C ALA A 59 -22.59 6.49 8.58
N ASP A 60 -23.63 5.80 9.02
CA ASP A 60 -25.01 6.28 8.94
C ASP A 60 -25.25 7.46 9.90
N SER A 61 -25.66 8.60 9.36
CA SER A 61 -25.88 9.81 10.16
C SER A 61 -26.56 10.89 9.34
N ASP A 62 -27.47 11.63 9.97
CA ASP A 62 -28.10 12.84 9.42
C ASP A 62 -27.22 14.10 9.52
N ARG A 63 -26.05 13.98 10.13
CA ARG A 63 -25.08 15.08 10.31
C ARG A 63 -23.70 14.68 9.81
N PRO A 64 -22.84 15.65 9.45
CA PRO A 64 -21.47 15.35 9.06
C PRO A 64 -20.74 14.53 10.14
N THR A 65 -20.19 13.37 9.74
CA THR A 65 -19.54 12.41 10.63
C THR A 65 -18.07 12.73 10.86
N PRO A 66 -17.51 12.44 12.03
CA PRO A 66 -16.06 12.32 12.15
C PRO A 66 -15.54 11.23 11.22
N VAL A 67 -14.24 11.28 10.90
CA VAL A 67 -13.61 10.27 10.07
C VAL A 67 -12.26 9.84 10.65
N VAL A 68 -11.96 8.54 10.55
CA VAL A 68 -10.64 7.98 10.86
C VAL A 68 -9.94 7.60 9.58
N LEU A 69 -8.76 8.19 9.35
CA LEU A 69 -7.82 7.80 8.31
C LEU A 69 -6.97 6.63 8.82
N VAL A 70 -7.09 5.48 8.20
CA VAL A 70 -6.33 4.28 8.55
C VAL A 70 -5.16 4.10 7.58
N ILE A 71 -3.95 4.03 8.16
CA ILE A 71 -2.68 3.90 7.46
C ILE A 71 -2.10 2.54 7.82
N HIS A 72 -1.99 1.65 6.83
CA HIS A 72 -1.49 0.29 7.08
C HIS A 72 -0.02 0.27 7.45
N GLY A 73 0.40 -0.71 8.25
CA GLY A 73 1.79 -1.02 8.53
C GLY A 73 2.44 -1.89 7.45
N GLY A 74 3.71 -2.20 7.66
CA GLY A 74 4.52 -3.04 6.77
C GLY A 74 5.91 -2.48 6.51
N GLY A 75 6.44 -1.68 7.46
CA GLY A 75 7.79 -1.09 7.39
C GLY A 75 8.00 -0.24 6.13
N TRP A 76 6.96 0.40 5.64
CA TRP A 76 6.91 1.19 4.40
C TRP A 76 7.35 0.44 3.13
N ASN A 77 7.50 -0.89 3.17
CA ASN A 77 7.90 -1.75 2.05
C ASN A 77 6.87 -2.83 1.72
N GLY A 78 5.72 -2.82 2.39
CA GLY A 78 4.66 -3.80 2.16
C GLY A 78 3.36 -3.39 2.83
N GLY A 79 2.34 -4.23 2.65
CA GLY A 79 1.01 -4.00 3.18
C GLY A 79 0.08 -3.25 2.24
N SER A 80 -1.18 -3.17 2.64
CA SER A 80 -2.21 -2.50 1.85
C SER A 80 -3.41 -2.12 2.72
N LYS A 81 -4.31 -1.30 2.18
CA LYS A 81 -5.53 -0.82 2.83
C LYS A 81 -6.46 -1.95 3.31
N GLU A 82 -6.38 -3.12 2.68
CA GLU A 82 -7.14 -4.33 3.03
C GLU A 82 -6.80 -4.85 4.43
N ARG A 83 -5.67 -4.43 5.00
CA ARG A 83 -5.29 -4.74 6.40
C ARG A 83 -5.96 -3.84 7.44
N LEU A 84 -6.99 -3.09 7.07
CA LEU A 84 -7.77 -2.19 7.93
C LEU A 84 -8.07 -2.80 9.30
N HIS A 85 -8.57 -4.05 9.34
CA HIS A 85 -8.96 -4.77 10.58
C HIS A 85 -7.82 -4.93 11.60
N ARG A 86 -6.56 -4.75 11.20
CA ARG A 86 -5.40 -4.84 12.10
C ARG A 86 -5.17 -3.55 12.89
N PHE A 87 -5.75 -2.45 12.47
CA PHE A 87 -5.48 -1.12 13.01
C PHE A 87 -6.74 -0.39 13.49
N ALA A 88 -7.92 -0.92 13.14
CA ALA A 88 -9.21 -0.36 13.51
C ALA A 88 -10.27 -1.46 13.57
N GLU A 89 -11.32 -1.23 14.36
CA GLU A 89 -12.51 -2.07 14.43
C GLU A 89 -13.63 -1.43 13.60
N PRO A 90 -13.76 -1.77 12.30
CA PRO A 90 -14.61 -1.00 11.39
C PRO A 90 -16.08 -1.00 11.81
N ASN A 91 -16.61 -2.15 12.24
CA ASN A 91 -18.02 -2.23 12.66
C ASN A 91 -18.29 -1.35 13.89
N ALA A 92 -17.40 -1.33 14.87
CA ALA A 92 -17.55 -0.52 16.07
C ALA A 92 -17.47 0.98 15.74
N LEU A 93 -16.57 1.40 14.86
CA LEU A 93 -16.45 2.78 14.44
C LEU A 93 -17.71 3.24 13.70
N LEU A 94 -18.18 2.47 12.73
CA LEU A 94 -19.39 2.79 11.97
C LEU A 94 -20.63 2.86 12.87
N ALA A 95 -20.77 1.92 13.80
CA ALA A 95 -21.85 1.93 14.79
C ALA A 95 -21.79 3.14 15.74
N ALA A 96 -20.60 3.68 15.99
CA ALA A 96 -20.39 4.92 16.75
C ALA A 96 -20.59 6.20 15.91
N GLY A 97 -21.02 6.08 14.64
CA GLY A 97 -21.20 7.22 13.73
C GLY A 97 -19.89 7.81 13.22
N ILE A 98 -18.82 7.03 13.18
CA ILE A 98 -17.49 7.45 12.71
C ILE A 98 -17.21 6.79 11.35
N SER A 99 -17.04 7.60 10.32
CA SER A 99 -16.64 7.15 8.99
C SER A 99 -15.18 6.74 8.95
N ILE A 100 -14.82 5.93 7.97
CA ILE A 100 -13.47 5.36 7.86
C ILE A 100 -12.94 5.57 6.44
N VAL A 101 -11.65 5.89 6.34
CA VAL A 101 -10.89 5.86 5.08
C VAL A 101 -9.65 5.00 5.30
N ALA A 102 -9.43 4.01 4.46
CA ALA A 102 -8.19 3.23 4.44
C ALA A 102 -7.42 3.53 3.15
N ILE A 103 -6.13 3.80 3.27
CA ILE A 103 -5.30 4.23 2.13
C ILE A 103 -4.22 3.22 1.80
N ASN A 104 -3.84 3.17 0.52
CA ASN A 104 -2.52 2.74 0.09
C ASN A 104 -1.62 3.97 -0.05
N TYR A 105 -0.31 3.77 0.05
CA TYR A 105 0.73 4.78 -0.14
C TYR A 105 1.93 4.15 -0.85
N ARG A 106 2.79 4.94 -1.50
CA ARG A 106 4.02 4.43 -2.13
C ARG A 106 4.95 3.83 -1.11
N TYR A 107 5.56 2.71 -1.48
CA TYR A 107 6.63 2.10 -0.69
C TYR A 107 7.94 2.87 -0.82
N VAL A 108 8.82 2.67 0.16
CA VAL A 108 10.20 3.22 0.11
C VAL A 108 10.96 2.70 -1.11
N SER A 109 10.78 1.43 -1.50
CA SER A 109 11.38 0.88 -2.72
C SER A 109 10.97 1.66 -3.98
N GLN A 110 9.67 1.96 -4.13
CA GLN A 110 9.16 2.75 -5.25
C GLN A 110 9.68 4.21 -5.22
N ALA A 111 9.91 4.75 -4.03
CA ALA A 111 10.51 6.08 -3.86
C ALA A 111 11.98 6.10 -4.30
N VAL A 112 12.75 5.05 -3.96
CA VAL A 112 14.13 4.86 -4.43
C VAL A 112 14.19 4.79 -5.95
N ASP A 113 13.33 3.98 -6.56
CA ASP A 113 13.24 3.84 -8.03
C ASP A 113 12.89 5.16 -8.72
N ALA A 114 12.12 6.01 -8.03
CA ALA A 114 11.76 7.37 -8.50
C ALA A 114 12.79 8.46 -8.14
N GLY A 115 13.91 8.12 -7.51
CA GLY A 115 14.96 9.07 -7.12
C GLY A 115 14.55 10.06 -6.03
N ILE A 116 13.60 9.69 -5.16
CA ILE A 116 13.12 10.55 -4.07
C ILE A 116 14.04 10.42 -2.86
N GLU A 117 14.62 11.55 -2.42
CA GLU A 117 15.54 11.58 -1.27
C GLU A 117 15.04 12.52 -0.14
N PRO A 118 15.07 12.07 1.13
CA PRO A 118 15.16 10.67 1.54
C PRO A 118 13.88 9.91 1.14
N PRO A 119 13.97 8.60 0.82
CA PRO A 119 12.86 7.87 0.21
C PRO A 119 11.61 7.76 1.10
N VAL A 120 11.77 7.89 2.44
CA VAL A 120 10.64 7.93 3.39
C VAL A 120 9.71 9.13 3.18
N LYS A 121 10.13 10.16 2.43
CA LYS A 121 9.26 11.28 2.05
C LYS A 121 8.03 10.80 1.26
N ALA A 122 8.16 9.78 0.42
CA ALA A 122 7.04 9.32 -0.40
C ALA A 122 5.86 8.84 0.45
N PRO A 123 5.97 7.80 1.31
CA PRO A 123 4.85 7.36 2.14
C PRO A 123 4.33 8.47 3.06
N LEU A 124 5.20 9.32 3.62
CA LEU A 124 4.79 10.43 4.48
C LEU A 124 3.96 11.48 3.72
N HIS A 125 4.42 11.90 2.55
CA HIS A 125 3.71 12.89 1.74
C HIS A 125 2.41 12.32 1.16
N ASP A 126 2.37 11.02 0.85
CA ASP A 126 1.17 10.36 0.36
C ASP A 126 0.08 10.31 1.45
N ALA A 127 0.44 9.99 2.69
CA ALA A 127 -0.49 10.04 3.81
C ALA A 127 -1.01 11.48 4.06
N ALA A 128 -0.13 12.48 3.99
CA ALA A 128 -0.53 13.89 4.09
C ALA A 128 -1.43 14.32 2.93
N ARG A 129 -1.15 13.88 1.70
CA ARG A 129 -1.99 14.11 0.51
C ARG A 129 -3.38 13.51 0.70
N ALA A 130 -3.45 12.24 1.14
CA ALA A 130 -4.73 11.57 1.41
C ALA A 130 -5.55 12.34 2.44
N LEU A 131 -4.94 12.83 3.52
CA LEU A 131 -5.62 13.67 4.50
C LEU A 131 -6.20 14.95 3.88
N GLN A 132 -5.45 15.65 3.00
CA GLN A 132 -5.96 16.85 2.33
C GLN A 132 -7.07 16.49 1.32
N PHE A 133 -6.93 15.36 0.63
CA PHE A 133 -7.97 14.85 -0.26
C PHE A 133 -9.28 14.58 0.49
N ILE A 134 -9.22 13.89 1.65
CA ILE A 134 -10.39 13.65 2.50
C ILE A 134 -11.04 15.00 2.91
N ARG A 135 -10.25 15.98 3.29
CA ARG A 135 -10.75 17.33 3.63
C ARG A 135 -11.44 18.01 2.46
N SER A 136 -10.90 17.87 1.24
CA SER A 136 -11.52 18.43 0.03
C SER A 136 -12.84 17.76 -0.35
N LYS A 137 -13.00 16.47 0.04
CA LYS A 137 -14.22 15.70 -0.19
C LYS A 137 -15.22 15.74 0.96
N ALA A 138 -14.92 16.46 2.03
CA ALA A 138 -15.72 16.42 3.25
C ALA A 138 -17.19 16.77 3.03
N ASP A 139 -17.48 17.80 2.28
CA ASP A 139 -18.86 18.24 2.01
C ASP A 139 -19.59 17.21 1.13
N GLU A 140 -18.93 16.66 0.10
CA GLU A 140 -19.47 15.63 -0.81
C GLU A 140 -19.76 14.32 -0.06
N TRP A 141 -18.88 13.94 0.86
CA TRP A 141 -18.96 12.68 1.58
C TRP A 141 -19.72 12.77 2.92
N GLY A 142 -20.18 13.97 3.29
CA GLY A 142 -20.86 14.19 4.55
C GLY A 142 -19.97 14.00 5.76
N LEU A 143 -18.73 14.51 5.71
CA LEU A 143 -17.74 14.44 6.78
C LEU A 143 -17.55 15.79 7.47
N ASP A 144 -17.24 15.76 8.77
CA ASP A 144 -16.77 16.94 9.48
C ASP A 144 -15.26 17.06 9.37
N LYS A 145 -14.79 17.96 8.48
CA LYS A 145 -13.36 18.21 8.23
C LYS A 145 -12.54 18.67 9.44
N ARG A 146 -13.21 19.03 10.56
CA ARG A 146 -12.55 19.40 11.82
C ARG A 146 -12.39 18.21 12.76
N ARG A 147 -13.05 17.09 12.49
CA ARG A 147 -13.02 15.87 13.30
C ARG A 147 -12.42 14.70 12.50
N ILE A 148 -11.14 14.85 12.14
CA ILE A 148 -10.39 13.81 11.44
C ILE A 148 -9.32 13.27 12.39
N GLY A 149 -9.40 11.99 12.71
CA GLY A 149 -8.39 11.23 13.42
C GLY A 149 -7.57 10.36 12.48
N ALA A 150 -6.47 9.78 12.97
CA ALA A 150 -5.69 8.80 12.25
C ALA A 150 -5.43 7.58 13.13
N ALA A 151 -5.39 6.40 12.52
CA ALA A 151 -5.00 5.14 13.14
C ALA A 151 -4.00 4.43 12.24
N GLY A 152 -3.09 3.67 12.84
CA GLY A 152 -2.09 2.91 12.10
C GLY A 152 -1.02 2.38 13.05
N GLY A 153 -0.10 1.60 12.50
CA GLY A 153 0.98 1.07 13.31
C GLY A 153 1.96 0.25 12.50
N SER A 154 3.12 -0.07 13.10
CA SER A 154 4.13 -0.92 12.47
C SER A 154 4.68 -0.35 11.15
N ALA A 155 4.76 0.97 11.06
CA ALA A 155 5.41 1.67 9.95
C ALA A 155 6.88 1.90 10.24
#